data_2672d5e3229cf3c07e65e067e614a81d
#
_entry.id   2672d5e3229cf3c07e65e067e614a81d
#
_cell.length_a   1.000
_cell.length_b   1.000
_cell.length_c   1.000
_cell.angle_alpha   90.00
_cell.angle_beta   90.00
_cell.angle_gamma   90.00
#
_symmetry.space_group_name_H-M   'P 1'
#
loop_
_entity.id
_entity.type
_entity.pdbx_description
1 polymer ?
#
loop_
_entity_poly.entity_id
_entity_poly.type
_entity_poly.pdbx_seq_one_letter_code
_entity_poly.pdbx_strand_id
1 'polypeptide(L)'
;LWFKARTLTEIEAGRPLQPWETLLYVLQRFFEVWDDDRLVREATEYKILERDGWQCAAPGCSSRRSLEVHHIIPRARGGSDEPDNLITLCSVHHRGIVHQMRMRCEGDAPGGVIYTLGLRISAECEEPAYRGDVRMRPAADFDLNHDGPK
;
A
#
# COMPACT_ATOMS: atom_id res chain seq x y z
N LEU A 1 -13.62 8.77 -28.89
CA LEU A 1 -12.24 8.74 -28.37
C LEU A 1 -11.20 8.71 -29.48
N TRP A 2 -11.29 7.81 -30.47
CA TRP A 2 -10.34 7.69 -31.59
C TRP A 2 -10.15 8.99 -32.39
N PHE A 3 -11.25 9.63 -32.75
CA PHE A 3 -11.20 10.89 -33.50
C PHE A 3 -10.45 12.00 -32.74
N LYS A 4 -10.69 12.11 -31.44
CA LYS A 4 -9.99 13.07 -30.58
C LYS A 4 -8.50 12.75 -30.46
N ALA A 5 -8.14 11.49 -30.29
CA ALA A 5 -6.75 11.06 -30.25
C ALA A 5 -6.02 11.42 -31.54
N ARG A 6 -6.62 11.11 -32.71
CA ARG A 6 -6.07 11.43 -34.01
C ARG A 6 -5.81 12.94 -34.17
N THR A 7 -6.79 13.76 -33.85
CA THR A 7 -6.66 15.24 -33.98
C THR A 7 -5.49 15.74 -33.13
N LEU A 8 -5.37 15.27 -31.88
CA LEU A 8 -4.30 15.71 -30.99
C LEU A 8 -2.92 15.26 -31.47
N THR A 9 -2.78 14.04 -31.95
CA THR A 9 -1.50 13.52 -32.47
C THR A 9 -1.10 14.16 -33.80
N GLU A 10 -2.06 14.51 -34.68
CA GLU A 10 -1.80 15.25 -35.91
C GLU A 10 -1.34 16.70 -35.62
N ILE A 11 -1.89 17.33 -34.60
CA ILE A 11 -1.44 18.67 -34.14
C ILE A 11 0.02 18.57 -33.64
N GLU A 12 0.33 17.58 -32.81
CA GLU A 12 1.67 17.38 -32.26
C GLU A 12 2.69 17.01 -33.35
N ALA A 13 2.31 16.18 -34.31
CA ALA A 13 3.15 15.78 -35.45
C ALA A 13 3.31 16.89 -36.51
N GLY A 14 2.46 17.91 -36.49
CA GLY A 14 2.45 18.99 -37.52
C GLY A 14 2.05 18.53 -38.92
N ARG A 15 1.48 17.33 -39.08
CA ARG A 15 1.06 16.74 -40.35
C ARG A 15 -0.08 15.73 -40.15
N PRO A 16 -0.85 15.46 -41.20
CA PRO A 16 -1.80 14.35 -41.18
C PRO A 16 -1.11 13.02 -40.93
N LEU A 17 -1.72 12.16 -40.11
CA LEU A 17 -1.22 10.85 -39.76
C LEU A 17 -2.12 9.74 -40.33
N GLN A 18 -1.48 8.66 -40.73
CA GLN A 18 -2.20 7.42 -41.02
C GLN A 18 -2.73 6.80 -39.69
N PRO A 19 -3.82 6.03 -39.73
CA PRO A 19 -4.39 5.45 -38.51
C PRO A 19 -3.40 4.68 -37.64
N TRP A 20 -2.48 3.94 -38.24
CA TRP A 20 -1.45 3.21 -37.54
C TRP A 20 -0.36 4.11 -36.93
N GLU A 21 -0.03 5.26 -37.56
CA GLU A 21 0.88 6.25 -36.99
C GLU A 21 0.24 6.90 -35.75
N THR A 22 -1.03 7.26 -35.82
CA THR A 22 -1.78 7.76 -34.66
C THR A 22 -1.73 6.78 -33.49
N LEU A 23 -1.91 5.48 -33.77
CA LEU A 23 -1.83 4.44 -32.73
C LEU A 23 -0.43 4.38 -32.13
N LEU A 24 0.61 4.44 -32.93
CA LEU A 24 2.00 4.46 -32.43
C LEU A 24 2.27 5.67 -31.54
N TYR A 25 1.85 6.86 -31.93
CA TYR A 25 1.96 8.07 -31.10
C TYR A 25 1.27 7.91 -29.74
N VAL A 26 0.03 7.42 -29.76
CA VAL A 26 -0.74 7.21 -28.53
C VAL A 26 -0.08 6.18 -27.63
N LEU A 27 0.38 5.06 -28.20
CA LEU A 27 1.07 4.00 -27.45
C LEU A 27 2.39 4.50 -26.88
N GLN A 28 3.19 5.20 -27.69
CA GLN A 28 4.48 5.74 -27.25
C GLN A 28 4.29 6.71 -26.07
N ARG A 29 3.33 7.63 -26.20
CA ARG A 29 3.01 8.57 -25.12
C ARG A 29 2.47 7.87 -23.86
N PHE A 30 1.65 6.83 -24.06
CA PHE A 30 1.15 6.02 -22.96
C PHE A 30 2.30 5.33 -22.21
N PHE A 31 3.25 4.72 -22.92
CA PHE A 31 4.37 4.05 -22.29
C PHE A 31 5.33 5.01 -21.60
N GLU A 32 5.60 6.18 -22.18
CA GLU A 32 6.41 7.21 -21.52
C GLU A 32 5.83 7.58 -20.15
N VAL A 33 4.53 7.93 -20.11
CA VAL A 33 3.84 8.29 -18.87
C VAL A 33 3.73 7.11 -17.91
N TRP A 34 3.45 5.91 -18.43
CA TRP A 34 3.28 4.70 -17.63
C TRP A 34 4.60 4.24 -17.01
N ASP A 35 5.69 4.26 -17.78
CA ASP A 35 6.99 3.81 -17.29
C ASP A 35 7.54 4.76 -16.22
N ASP A 36 7.42 6.07 -16.41
CA ASP A 36 7.83 7.05 -15.40
C ASP A 36 7.03 6.86 -14.10
N ASP A 37 5.71 6.73 -14.19
CA ASP A 37 4.84 6.54 -13.02
C ASP A 37 5.10 5.19 -12.33
N ARG A 38 5.41 4.14 -13.11
CA ARG A 38 5.78 2.83 -12.58
C ARG A 38 7.10 2.86 -11.82
N LEU A 39 8.15 3.46 -12.41
CA LEU A 39 9.47 3.54 -11.79
C LEU A 39 9.42 4.33 -10.47
N VAL A 40 8.67 5.42 -10.40
CA VAL A 40 8.50 6.20 -9.17
C VAL A 40 7.75 5.39 -8.11
N ARG A 41 6.67 4.70 -8.48
CA ARG A 41 5.91 3.85 -7.55
C ARG A 41 6.73 2.67 -7.04
N GLU A 42 7.40 1.94 -7.93
CA GLU A 42 8.25 0.80 -7.56
C GLU A 42 9.38 1.24 -6.62
N ALA A 43 10.00 2.40 -6.88
CA ALA A 43 11.04 2.94 -6.00
C ALA A 43 10.52 3.29 -4.61
N THR A 44 9.32 3.89 -4.52
CA THR A 44 8.68 4.23 -3.24
C THR A 44 8.27 2.96 -2.49
N GLU A 45 7.58 2.04 -3.16
CA GLU A 45 7.17 0.76 -2.57
C GLU A 45 8.36 -0.02 -2.05
N TYR A 46 9.45 -0.12 -2.81
CA TYR A 46 10.67 -0.79 -2.38
C TYR A 46 11.23 -0.18 -1.09
N LYS A 47 11.33 1.15 -1.00
CA LYS A 47 11.81 1.84 0.20
C LYS A 47 10.94 1.58 1.42
N ILE A 48 9.61 1.51 1.25
CA ILE A 48 8.69 1.19 2.34
C ILE A 48 8.84 -0.26 2.78
N LEU A 49 8.90 -1.21 1.83
CA LEU A 49 9.12 -2.62 2.12
C LEU A 49 10.46 -2.83 2.87
N GLU A 50 11.53 -2.17 2.43
CA GLU A 50 12.84 -2.23 3.06
C GLU A 50 12.82 -1.63 4.46
N ARG A 51 12.24 -0.43 4.65
CA ARG A 51 12.05 0.21 5.96
C ARG A 51 11.34 -0.72 6.95
N ASP A 52 10.30 -1.40 6.51
CA ASP A 52 9.46 -2.29 7.33
C ASP A 52 10.06 -3.71 7.43
N GLY A 53 11.30 -3.92 6.93
CA GLY A 53 12.03 -5.17 7.05
C GLY A 53 11.40 -6.32 6.27
N TRP A 54 10.72 -6.03 5.16
CA TRP A 54 10.05 -7.04 4.32
C TRP A 54 9.08 -7.91 5.12
N GLN A 55 8.34 -7.30 6.04
CA GLN A 55 7.39 -7.97 6.90
C GLN A 55 6.11 -7.14 7.04
N CYS A 56 4.99 -7.84 7.20
CA CYS A 56 3.71 -7.20 7.49
C CYS A 56 3.77 -6.46 8.82
N ALA A 57 3.38 -5.17 8.82
CA ALA A 57 3.39 -4.31 10.00
C ALA A 57 2.17 -4.55 10.93
N ALA A 58 1.18 -5.34 10.53
CA ALA A 58 0.04 -5.65 11.37
C ALA A 58 0.48 -6.36 12.65
N PRO A 59 -0.08 -6.00 13.84
CA PRO A 59 0.31 -6.57 15.12
C PRO A 59 0.22 -8.10 15.13
N GLY A 60 1.29 -8.76 15.59
CA GLY A 60 1.37 -10.21 15.65
C GLY A 60 1.54 -10.94 14.32
N CYS A 61 1.66 -10.22 13.22
CA CYS A 61 1.86 -10.83 11.91
C CYS A 61 3.34 -11.00 11.58
N SER A 62 3.74 -12.23 11.25
CA SER A 62 5.10 -12.55 10.79
C SER A 62 5.20 -12.77 9.28
N SER A 63 4.15 -12.48 8.52
CA SER A 63 4.12 -12.75 7.08
C SER A 63 5.13 -11.89 6.33
N ARG A 64 5.91 -12.55 5.47
CA ARG A 64 6.88 -11.96 4.55
C ARG A 64 6.53 -12.23 3.08
N ARG A 65 5.28 -12.67 2.81
CA ARG A 65 4.81 -13.02 1.47
C ARG A 65 3.62 -12.16 1.08
N SER A 66 3.50 -11.91 -0.22
CA SER A 66 2.42 -11.11 -0.79
C SER A 66 2.25 -9.78 -0.04
N LEU A 67 3.38 -9.07 0.10
CA LEU A 67 3.41 -7.77 0.75
C LEU A 67 2.94 -6.69 -0.22
N GLU A 68 2.16 -5.76 0.29
CA GLU A 68 1.60 -4.63 -0.43
C GLU A 68 1.77 -3.37 0.43
N VAL A 69 2.03 -2.24 -0.21
CA VAL A 69 2.09 -0.94 0.49
C VAL A 69 0.69 -0.38 0.62
N HIS A 70 0.32 0.01 1.83
CA HIS A 70 -1.00 0.53 2.18
C HIS A 70 -0.89 1.98 2.66
N HIS A 71 -1.81 2.83 2.20
CA HIS A 71 -1.95 4.20 2.69
C HIS A 71 -2.77 4.23 3.98
N ILE A 72 -2.18 4.72 5.07
CA ILE A 72 -2.87 4.91 6.37
C ILE A 72 -4.05 5.86 6.17
N ILE A 73 -3.81 7.02 5.58
CA ILE A 73 -4.85 7.92 5.08
C ILE A 73 -5.00 7.64 3.58
N PRO A 74 -6.15 7.12 3.14
CA PRO A 74 -6.36 6.83 1.72
C PRO A 74 -6.19 8.05 0.81
N ARG A 75 -5.63 7.88 -0.38
CA ARG A 75 -5.51 8.94 -1.40
C ARG A 75 -6.85 9.65 -1.67
N ALA A 76 -7.95 8.89 -1.70
CA ALA A 76 -9.30 9.44 -1.88
C ALA A 76 -9.75 10.38 -0.75
N ARG A 77 -9.03 10.38 0.39
CA ARG A 77 -9.25 11.28 1.53
C ARG A 77 -8.12 12.30 1.71
N GLY A 78 -7.29 12.50 0.68
CA GLY A 78 -6.19 13.44 0.70
C GLY A 78 -4.89 12.90 1.30
N GLY A 79 -4.77 11.58 1.47
CA GLY A 79 -3.53 10.95 1.94
C GLY A 79 -2.39 11.13 0.93
N SER A 80 -1.21 11.45 1.45
CA SER A 80 0.03 11.63 0.69
C SER A 80 0.69 10.30 0.33
N ASP A 81 1.62 10.34 -0.62
CA ASP A 81 2.53 9.24 -0.93
C ASP A 81 3.84 9.31 -0.10
N GLU A 82 3.86 10.17 0.92
CA GLU A 82 5.00 10.29 1.82
C GLU A 82 5.17 9.03 2.68
N PRO A 83 6.43 8.70 3.04
CA PRO A 83 6.72 7.47 3.77
C PRO A 83 6.00 7.32 5.11
N ASP A 84 5.66 8.40 5.77
CA ASP A 84 4.94 8.41 7.05
C ASP A 84 3.47 7.99 6.91
N ASN A 85 2.88 8.18 5.72
CA ASN A 85 1.52 7.73 5.42
C ASN A 85 1.46 6.31 4.81
N LEU A 86 2.59 5.62 4.69
CA LEU A 86 2.67 4.33 4.00
C LEU A 86 3.17 3.23 4.94
N ILE A 87 2.50 2.06 4.93
CA ILE A 87 2.89 0.87 5.70
C ILE A 87 2.86 -0.39 4.85
N THR A 88 3.68 -1.36 5.22
CA THR A 88 3.69 -2.68 4.59
C THR A 88 2.67 -3.61 5.23
N LEU A 89 1.75 -4.14 4.46
CA LEU A 89 0.80 -5.16 4.89
C LEU A 89 0.88 -6.39 3.98
N CYS A 90 0.63 -7.58 4.51
CA CYS A 90 0.38 -8.73 3.66
C CYS A 90 -1.03 -8.66 3.06
N SER A 91 -1.24 -9.35 1.94
CA SER A 91 -2.54 -9.32 1.22
C SER A 91 -3.73 -9.69 2.09
N VAL A 92 -3.54 -10.58 3.08
CA VAL A 92 -4.59 -10.96 4.03
C VAL A 92 -4.98 -9.76 4.90
N HIS A 93 -4.00 -9.07 5.51
CA HIS A 93 -4.27 -7.89 6.32
C HIS A 93 -4.75 -6.71 5.48
N HIS A 94 -4.15 -6.48 4.32
CA HIS A 94 -4.52 -5.38 3.43
C HIS A 94 -5.94 -5.54 2.90
N ARG A 95 -6.19 -6.60 2.12
CA ARG A 95 -7.47 -6.81 1.43
C ARG A 95 -8.53 -7.47 2.29
N GLY A 96 -8.12 -8.41 3.13
CA GLY A 96 -9.06 -9.22 3.91
C GLY A 96 -9.47 -8.59 5.23
N ILE A 97 -8.69 -7.67 5.78
CA ILE A 97 -8.93 -7.12 7.11
C ILE A 97 -9.11 -5.60 7.06
N VAL A 98 -8.14 -4.83 6.54
CA VAL A 98 -8.23 -3.36 6.50
C VAL A 98 -9.31 -2.90 5.53
N HIS A 99 -9.29 -3.36 4.28
CA HIS A 99 -10.34 -3.00 3.32
C HIS A 99 -11.72 -3.56 3.67
N GLN A 100 -11.80 -4.56 4.55
CA GLN A 100 -13.04 -5.08 5.11
C GLN A 100 -13.48 -4.35 6.40
N MET A 101 -12.81 -3.25 6.75
CA MET A 101 -13.09 -2.44 7.94
C MET A 101 -13.04 -3.23 9.27
N ARG A 102 -12.26 -4.32 9.33
CA ARG A 102 -12.05 -5.12 10.54
C ARG A 102 -10.84 -4.66 11.34
N MET A 103 -9.97 -3.89 10.73
CA MET A 103 -8.83 -3.22 11.35
C MET A 103 -8.72 -1.83 10.76
N ARG A 104 -8.43 -0.85 11.60
CA ARG A 104 -8.11 0.52 11.20
C ARG A 104 -6.66 0.79 11.56
N CYS A 105 -5.97 1.51 10.67
CA CYS A 105 -4.63 2.02 10.88
C CYS A 105 -4.72 3.54 10.95
N GLU A 106 -4.13 4.15 11.97
CA GLU A 106 -4.11 5.61 12.18
C GLU A 106 -2.74 6.03 12.70
N GLY A 107 -2.35 7.30 12.49
CA GLY A 107 -1.06 7.84 12.91
C GLY A 107 0.00 7.77 11.83
N ASP A 108 1.27 7.86 12.21
CA ASP A 108 2.40 8.01 11.30
C ASP A 108 3.32 6.80 11.34
N ALA A 109 3.65 6.26 10.17
CA ALA A 109 4.59 5.14 10.03
C ALA A 109 6.06 5.63 10.18
N PRO A 110 6.99 4.77 10.59
CA PRO A 110 6.79 3.36 10.95
C PRO A 110 6.39 3.13 12.42
N GLY A 111 6.67 4.02 13.33
CA GLY A 111 6.60 3.76 14.77
C GLY A 111 5.37 4.30 15.49
N GLY A 112 4.63 5.23 14.86
CA GLY A 112 3.48 5.89 15.45
C GLY A 112 2.13 5.32 15.01
N VAL A 113 2.10 4.18 14.32
CA VAL A 113 0.86 3.59 13.81
C VAL A 113 0.09 2.91 14.94
N ILE A 114 -1.17 3.31 15.09
CA ILE A 114 -2.14 2.73 16.01
C ILE A 114 -3.07 1.80 15.21
N TYR A 115 -3.18 0.57 15.65
CA TYR A 115 -4.06 -0.43 15.05
C TYR A 115 -5.25 -0.67 15.94
N THR A 116 -6.46 -0.41 15.43
CA THR A 116 -7.70 -0.72 16.11
C THR A 116 -8.34 -1.95 15.48
N LEU A 117 -8.54 -2.99 16.27
CA LEU A 117 -9.08 -4.27 15.83
C LEU A 117 -10.52 -4.46 16.30
N GLY A 118 -11.27 -5.28 15.58
CA GLY A 118 -12.58 -5.74 16.03
C GLY A 118 -13.66 -4.67 16.00
N LEU A 119 -13.70 -3.85 14.93
CA LEU A 119 -14.74 -2.86 14.70
C LEU A 119 -16.15 -3.51 14.73
N ARG A 120 -16.60 -3.92 15.92
CA ARG A 120 -18.02 -4.16 16.16
C ARG A 120 -18.67 -2.83 16.48
N ILE A 121 -19.69 -2.50 15.73
CA ILE A 121 -20.56 -1.34 15.97
C ILE A 121 -21.39 -1.64 17.23
N SER A 122 -20.76 -1.62 18.41
CA SER A 122 -21.46 -1.56 19.67
C SER A 122 -20.83 -0.45 20.51
N ALA A 123 -21.65 0.50 20.91
CA ALA A 123 -21.26 1.74 21.58
C ALA A 123 -20.65 1.55 22.99
N GLU A 124 -20.35 0.34 23.43
CA GLU A 124 -19.98 0.03 24.82
C GLU A 124 -18.66 -0.74 24.97
N CYS A 125 -17.92 -1.00 23.88
CA CYS A 125 -16.65 -1.71 23.97
C CYS A 125 -15.50 -0.77 23.66
N GLU A 126 -14.61 -0.52 24.63
CA GLU A 126 -13.33 0.10 24.35
C GLU A 126 -12.60 -0.76 23.31
N GLU A 127 -12.37 -0.20 22.14
CA GLU A 127 -11.70 -0.90 21.04
C GLU A 127 -10.26 -1.21 21.44
N PRO A 128 -9.80 -2.47 21.37
CA PRO A 128 -8.41 -2.78 21.67
C PRO A 128 -7.51 -2.10 20.62
N ALA A 129 -6.66 -1.21 21.09
CA ALA A 129 -5.69 -0.52 20.25
C ALA A 129 -4.29 -1.07 20.49
N TYR A 130 -3.56 -1.35 19.39
CA TYR A 130 -2.17 -1.78 19.41
C TYR A 130 -1.31 -0.69 18.75
N ARG A 131 -0.21 -0.33 19.38
CA ARG A 131 0.76 0.59 18.79
C ARG A 131 1.73 -0.19 17.89
N GLY A 132 2.06 0.35 16.73
CA GLY A 132 2.92 -0.28 15.75
C GLY A 132 4.40 -0.41 16.16
N ASP A 133 4.81 0.29 17.21
CA ASP A 133 6.15 0.18 17.83
C ASP A 133 6.32 -1.11 18.63
N VAL A 134 5.22 -1.76 19.03
CA VAL A 134 5.25 -3.06 19.71
C VAL A 134 5.32 -4.17 18.66
N ARG A 135 6.52 -4.43 18.15
CA ARG A 135 6.75 -5.63 17.33
C ARG A 135 6.73 -6.84 18.24
N MET A 136 5.73 -7.70 18.07
CA MET A 136 5.79 -9.03 18.68
C MET A 136 7.00 -9.77 18.07
N ARG A 137 7.87 -10.30 18.94
CA ARG A 137 9.02 -11.10 18.50
C ARG A 137 8.52 -12.29 17.69
N PRO A 138 9.27 -12.72 16.65
CA PRO A 138 8.96 -13.97 15.95
C PRO A 138 8.85 -15.14 16.95
N ALA A 139 7.96 -16.07 16.67
CA ALA A 139 7.73 -17.25 17.52
C ALA A 139 8.98 -18.11 17.77
N ALA A 140 10.06 -17.91 17.01
CA ALA A 140 11.35 -18.58 17.21
C ALA A 140 12.05 -18.22 18.54
N ASP A 141 11.66 -17.11 19.16
CA ASP A 141 12.21 -16.69 20.46
C ASP A 141 11.30 -17.13 21.65
N PHE A 142 10.26 -17.89 21.38
CA PHE A 142 9.42 -18.47 22.43
C PHE A 142 10.13 -19.70 22.96
N ASP A 143 10.77 -19.59 24.11
CA ASP A 143 11.35 -20.72 24.83
C ASP A 143 10.22 -21.61 25.34
N LEU A 144 10.02 -22.75 24.69
CA LEU A 144 9.01 -23.74 25.05
C LEU A 144 9.30 -24.45 26.38
N ASN A 145 10.41 -24.12 27.07
CA ASN A 145 10.84 -24.72 28.31
C ASN A 145 10.45 -23.91 29.55
N HIS A 146 9.57 -22.92 29.44
CA HIS A 146 9.03 -22.32 30.67
C HIS A 146 7.94 -23.24 31.23
N ASP A 147 8.36 -24.18 32.06
CA ASP A 147 7.49 -24.89 32.98
C ASP A 147 6.70 -23.85 33.80
N GLY A 148 5.40 -23.82 33.61
CA GLY A 148 4.49 -22.98 34.40
C GLY A 148 4.63 -23.29 35.91
N PRO A 149 4.20 -22.36 36.78
CA PRO A 149 4.32 -22.53 38.22
C PRO A 149 3.55 -23.75 38.68
N LYS A 150 4.24 -24.57 39.50
CA LYS A 150 3.68 -25.73 40.20
C LYS A 150 2.63 -25.26 41.21
#